data_aece49261ff3968bf6ae5727208d0258
#
_entry.id   aece49261ff3968bf6ae5727208d0258
#
_cell.length_a   1.000
_cell.length_b   1.000
_cell.length_c   1.000
_cell.angle_alpha   90.00
_cell.angle_beta   90.00
_cell.angle_gamma   90.00
#
_symmetry.space_group_name_H-M   'P 1'
#
loop_
_entity.id
_entity.type
_entity.pdbx_description
1 polymer ?
#
loop_
_entity_poly.entity_id
_entity_poly.type
_entity_poly.pdbx_seq_one_letter_code
_entity_poly.pdbx_strand_id
1 'polypeptide(L)'
;IFIDSQSRLWIGGNGVYVIDLENSRNTYECIYYQHKLDDPESKINEKITCIFETKKGEIYLGSLGNGIYLLEDNGNNEKYTFKNYAVRCGLSDTSISNILDDENGNLWISTLKGIYFFDINTKRAFKFDEGDGLLVPQFYKRSGCKTINHNMLLGTIDGFVTFSPLVNLPKQKQRTITLTSVVCNGRQLIPYLNSDNLPVSISTTKELHLYPPQNSFEITFSCLDYIEQEKVFYFHRIHELEEHW
;
A
#
# COMPACT_ATOMS: atom_id res chain seq x y z
N ILE A 1 20.42 3.23 8.32
CA ILE A 1 20.69 2.80 9.70
C ILE A 1 19.68 3.49 10.59
N PHE A 2 19.11 2.75 11.55
CA PHE A 2 18.11 3.22 12.49
C PHE A 2 18.27 2.46 13.83
N ILE A 3 18.08 3.12 14.95
CA ILE A 3 18.04 2.48 16.28
C ILE A 3 16.62 2.68 16.81
N ASP A 4 15.97 1.58 17.17
CA ASP A 4 14.61 1.60 17.70
C ASP A 4 14.55 1.82 19.22
N SER A 5 13.34 1.94 19.74
CA SER A 5 13.10 2.15 21.18
C SER A 5 13.48 0.94 22.06
N GLN A 6 13.74 -0.23 21.46
CA GLN A 6 14.19 -1.45 22.14
C GLN A 6 15.73 -1.63 22.02
N SER A 7 16.47 -0.58 21.70
CA SER A 7 17.93 -0.63 21.52
C SER A 7 18.40 -1.63 20.45
N ARG A 8 17.58 -1.88 19.41
CA ARG A 8 17.98 -2.71 18.28
C ARG A 8 18.49 -1.81 17.16
N LEU A 9 19.62 -2.15 16.62
CA LEU A 9 20.22 -1.48 15.44
C LEU A 9 19.71 -2.15 14.17
N TRP A 10 19.06 -1.39 13.33
CA TRP A 10 18.51 -1.80 12.04
C TRP A 10 19.36 -1.25 10.91
N ILE A 11 19.81 -2.10 10.01
CA ILE A 11 20.63 -1.72 8.84
C ILE A 11 19.90 -2.20 7.58
N GLY A 12 19.33 -1.27 6.82
CA GLY A 12 18.68 -1.54 5.54
C GLY A 12 19.70 -1.58 4.40
N GLY A 13 19.60 -2.58 3.57
CA GLY A 13 20.36 -2.81 2.34
C GLY A 13 19.53 -3.65 1.38
N ASN A 14 20.14 -4.62 0.72
CA ASN A 14 19.41 -5.70 0.06
C ASN A 14 18.92 -6.67 1.15
N GLY A 15 17.78 -6.37 1.75
CA GLY A 15 17.33 -7.00 2.99
C GLY A 15 17.59 -6.12 4.22
N VAL A 16 17.41 -6.68 5.40
CA VAL A 16 17.55 -6.01 6.69
C VAL A 16 18.43 -6.80 7.64
N TYR A 17 19.37 -6.10 8.24
CA TYR A 17 20.15 -6.62 9.36
C TYR A 17 19.63 -6.03 10.65
N VAL A 18 19.49 -6.86 11.69
CA VAL A 18 19.08 -6.46 13.03
C VAL A 18 20.11 -6.92 14.04
N ILE A 19 20.54 -6.01 14.88
CA ILE A 19 21.52 -6.26 15.94
C ILE A 19 20.92 -5.78 17.26
N ASP A 20 20.82 -6.66 18.25
CA ASP A 20 20.44 -6.31 19.61
C ASP A 20 21.65 -5.71 20.33
N LEU A 21 21.57 -4.45 20.72
CA LEU A 21 22.67 -3.74 21.35
C LEU A 21 22.74 -3.97 22.87
N GLU A 22 21.67 -4.42 23.51
CA GLU A 22 21.63 -4.65 24.97
C GLU A 22 22.19 -6.04 25.35
N ASN A 23 21.97 -7.06 24.53
CA ASN A 23 22.34 -8.44 24.86
C ASN A 23 23.79 -8.79 24.48
N SER A 24 24.58 -7.85 24.02
CA SER A 24 25.93 -8.10 23.55
C SER A 24 26.95 -7.92 24.66
N ARG A 25 27.41 -9.01 25.27
CA ARG A 25 28.51 -8.96 26.27
C ARG A 25 29.91 -8.89 25.67
N ASN A 26 30.16 -9.37 24.46
CA ASN A 26 31.44 -9.25 23.73
C ASN A 26 31.31 -9.51 22.21
N THR A 27 30.20 -10.03 21.73
CA THR A 27 29.93 -10.29 20.30
C THR A 27 28.50 -9.92 19.97
N TYR A 28 28.32 -9.13 18.92
CA TYR A 28 26.98 -8.76 18.45
C TYR A 28 26.44 -9.88 17.58
N GLU A 29 25.30 -10.47 17.97
CA GLU A 29 24.56 -11.34 17.08
C GLU A 29 23.83 -10.48 16.05
N CYS A 30 24.13 -10.70 14.79
CA CYS A 30 23.49 -10.03 13.67
C CYS A 30 22.52 -11.01 13.01
N ILE A 31 21.25 -10.67 13.02
CA ILE A 31 20.21 -11.43 12.32
C ILE A 31 19.99 -10.79 10.97
N TYR A 32 20.07 -11.58 9.89
CA TYR A 32 19.85 -11.11 8.54
C TYR A 32 18.53 -11.65 8.00
N TYR A 33 17.65 -10.73 7.62
CA TYR A 33 16.37 -11.02 7.01
C TYR A 33 16.46 -10.76 5.51
N GLN A 34 16.44 -11.84 4.76
CA GLN A 34 16.43 -11.84 3.30
C GLN A 34 15.31 -12.74 2.79
N HIS A 35 14.86 -12.47 1.58
CA HIS A 35 13.97 -13.38 0.86
C HIS A 35 14.56 -14.79 0.79
N LYS A 36 13.80 -15.77 1.25
CA LYS A 36 14.07 -17.18 1.01
C LYS A 36 13.27 -17.61 -0.22
N LEU A 37 13.94 -18.22 -1.20
CA LEU A 37 13.35 -18.72 -2.44
C LEU A 37 12.18 -19.69 -2.21
N ASP A 38 12.20 -20.39 -1.07
CA ASP A 38 11.22 -21.42 -0.71
C ASP A 38 10.05 -20.90 0.16
N ASP A 39 10.06 -19.60 0.53
CA ASP A 39 9.00 -18.99 1.34
C ASP A 39 8.45 -17.74 0.64
N PRO A 40 7.27 -17.86 -0.02
CA PRO A 40 6.63 -16.74 -0.70
C PRO A 40 6.27 -15.56 0.20
N GLU A 41 6.13 -15.78 1.52
CA GLU A 41 5.79 -14.75 2.51
C GLU A 41 7.03 -13.97 3.00
N SER A 42 8.24 -14.53 2.85
CA SER A 42 9.51 -13.91 3.30
C SER A 42 10.08 -12.87 2.33
N LYS A 43 9.24 -12.03 1.74
CA LYS A 43 9.59 -11.17 0.58
C LYS A 43 10.25 -9.84 0.93
N ILE A 44 11.37 -9.80 1.63
CA ILE A 44 12.26 -8.64 1.55
C ILE A 44 13.32 -8.89 0.47
N ASN A 45 12.93 -8.78 -0.79
CA ASN A 45 13.84 -8.99 -1.93
C ASN A 45 14.42 -7.69 -2.49
N GLU A 46 14.09 -6.57 -1.87
CA GLU A 46 14.32 -5.24 -2.41
C GLU A 46 15.24 -4.42 -1.49
N LYS A 47 15.84 -3.40 -2.10
CA LYS A 47 16.64 -2.43 -1.36
C LYS A 47 15.76 -1.63 -0.41
N ILE A 48 16.04 -1.74 0.88
CA ILE A 48 15.39 -0.93 1.92
C ILE A 48 15.92 0.51 1.86
N THR A 49 15.02 1.44 1.71
CA THR A 49 15.32 2.87 1.55
C THR A 49 15.23 3.65 2.85
N CYS A 50 14.25 3.32 3.69
CA CYS A 50 14.05 3.95 5.00
C CYS A 50 13.48 2.96 6.00
N ILE A 51 13.69 3.25 7.27
CA ILE A 51 13.17 2.49 8.41
C ILE A 51 12.56 3.50 9.36
N PHE A 52 11.39 3.19 9.89
CA PHE A 52 10.64 4.09 10.75
C PHE A 52 9.97 3.31 11.88
N GLU A 53 10.02 3.83 13.09
CA GLU A 53 9.30 3.31 14.26
C GLU A 53 8.19 4.28 14.64
N THR A 54 6.98 3.75 14.83
CA THR A 54 5.85 4.53 15.32
C THR A 54 5.95 4.73 16.84
N LYS A 55 5.17 5.67 17.37
CA LYS A 55 5.05 5.87 18.84
C LYS A 55 4.54 4.62 19.59
N LYS A 56 3.95 3.65 18.88
CA LYS A 56 3.49 2.38 19.44
C LYS A 56 4.54 1.26 19.35
N GLY A 57 5.73 1.55 18.82
CA GLY A 57 6.81 0.57 18.63
C GLY A 57 6.65 -0.29 17.37
N GLU A 58 5.70 0.01 16.47
CA GLU A 58 5.59 -0.68 15.19
C GLU A 58 6.71 -0.22 14.25
N ILE A 59 7.44 -1.17 13.67
CA ILE A 59 8.54 -0.89 12.72
C ILE A 59 8.02 -1.01 11.29
N TYR A 60 8.16 0.06 10.54
CA TYR A 60 7.86 0.12 9.10
C TYR A 60 9.14 0.24 8.29
N LEU A 61 9.22 -0.53 7.22
CA LEU A 61 10.32 -0.47 6.25
C LEU A 61 9.79 0.04 4.91
N GLY A 62 10.44 1.04 4.36
CA GLY A 62 10.21 1.46 2.97
C GLY A 62 11.20 0.78 2.04
N SER A 63 10.75 0.35 0.86
CA SER A 63 11.58 -0.32 -0.13
C SER A 63 11.60 0.42 -1.48
N LEU A 64 12.54 0.01 -2.33
CA LEU A 64 12.66 0.48 -3.70
C LEU A 64 11.97 -0.52 -4.64
N GLY A 65 10.64 -0.43 -4.76
CA GLY A 65 9.89 -1.24 -5.72
C GLY A 65 8.77 -2.09 -5.13
N ASN A 66 8.83 -2.45 -3.83
CA ASN A 66 7.81 -3.28 -3.19
C ASN A 66 6.97 -2.56 -2.11
N GLY A 67 7.05 -1.21 -2.03
CA GLY A 67 6.24 -0.41 -1.12
C GLY A 67 6.70 -0.50 0.32
N ILE A 68 5.76 -0.62 1.26
CA ILE A 68 6.03 -0.66 2.69
C ILE A 68 5.81 -2.04 3.29
N TYR A 69 6.62 -2.35 4.28
CA TYR A 69 6.51 -3.54 5.10
C TYR A 69 6.29 -3.15 6.56
N LEU A 70 5.45 -3.89 7.25
CA LEU A 70 5.29 -3.84 8.69
C LEU A 70 5.96 -5.06 9.32
N LEU A 71 6.75 -4.84 10.36
CA LEU A 71 7.28 -5.90 11.19
C LEU A 71 6.16 -6.52 12.01
N GLU A 72 5.98 -7.82 11.90
CA GLU A 72 5.11 -8.62 12.77
C GLU A 72 5.98 -9.48 13.70
N ASP A 73 5.81 -9.31 15.01
CA ASP A 73 6.46 -10.14 16.03
C ASP A 73 5.58 -11.37 16.29
N ASN A 74 6.06 -12.54 15.90
CA ASN A 74 5.30 -13.79 16.04
C ASN A 74 5.42 -14.42 17.43
N GLY A 75 6.08 -13.77 18.40
CA GLY A 75 6.19 -14.23 19.78
C GLY A 75 6.95 -15.54 19.99
N ASN A 76 7.44 -16.18 18.93
CA ASN A 76 8.29 -17.35 18.98
C ASN A 76 9.74 -16.90 18.77
N ASN A 77 10.70 -17.57 19.39
CA ASN A 77 12.13 -17.31 19.28
C ASN A 77 12.69 -17.32 17.83
N GLU A 78 11.84 -17.54 16.85
CA GLU A 78 12.15 -17.50 15.44
C GLU A 78 11.61 -16.20 14.82
N LYS A 79 12.46 -15.17 14.88
CA LYS A 79 12.61 -14.16 13.83
C LYS A 79 11.30 -13.47 13.37
N TYR A 80 11.36 -12.17 13.35
CA TYR A 80 10.34 -11.28 12.81
C TYR A 80 9.91 -11.68 11.41
N THR A 81 8.61 -11.55 11.12
CA THR A 81 8.07 -11.60 9.77
C THR A 81 7.73 -10.19 9.29
N PHE A 82 7.73 -10.00 7.99
CA PHE A 82 7.46 -8.70 7.39
C PHE A 82 6.25 -8.79 6.46
N LYS A 83 5.18 -8.14 6.84
CA LYS A 83 3.97 -8.09 6.04
C LYS A 83 4.02 -6.94 5.05
N ASN A 84 3.85 -7.24 3.77
CA ASN A 84 3.82 -6.25 2.72
C ASN A 84 2.43 -5.61 2.60
N TYR A 85 2.39 -4.28 2.57
CA TYR A 85 1.17 -3.48 2.43
C TYR A 85 1.11 -2.68 1.12
N ALA A 86 1.96 -2.95 0.12
CA ALA A 86 2.05 -2.13 -1.08
C ALA A 86 0.72 -2.02 -1.84
N VAL A 87 0.30 -3.10 -2.49
CA VAL A 87 -0.85 -3.05 -3.40
C VAL A 87 -2.17 -2.99 -2.63
N ARG A 88 -2.27 -3.72 -1.53
CA ARG A 88 -3.52 -3.85 -0.75
C ARG A 88 -3.95 -2.57 -0.05
N CYS A 89 -3.01 -1.65 0.20
CA CYS A 89 -3.32 -0.40 0.88
C CYS A 89 -3.58 0.78 -0.06
N GLY A 90 -3.44 0.63 -1.36
CA GLY A 90 -3.64 1.72 -2.33
C GLY A 90 -2.37 2.51 -2.67
N LEU A 91 -1.18 1.99 -2.37
CA LEU A 91 0.08 2.56 -2.85
C LEU A 91 0.29 2.18 -4.32
N SER A 92 0.04 3.11 -5.23
CA SER A 92 0.28 2.91 -6.67
C SER A 92 1.74 3.08 -7.06
N ASP A 93 2.53 3.81 -6.27
CA ASP A 93 3.98 3.88 -6.40
C ASP A 93 4.64 3.18 -5.21
N THR A 94 5.38 2.14 -5.52
CA THR A 94 6.02 1.26 -4.55
C THR A 94 7.47 1.60 -4.25
N SER A 95 7.98 2.71 -4.84
CA SER A 95 9.35 3.20 -4.60
C SER A 95 9.37 4.24 -3.48
N ILE A 96 9.47 3.77 -2.25
CA ILE A 96 9.42 4.62 -1.05
C ILE A 96 10.70 5.43 -0.89
N SER A 97 10.58 6.73 -0.66
CA SER A 97 11.69 7.63 -0.40
C SER A 97 11.85 7.95 1.09
N ASN A 98 10.76 8.32 1.76
CA ASN A 98 10.75 8.61 3.20
C ASN A 98 9.44 8.16 3.84
N ILE A 99 9.48 7.93 5.16
CA ILE A 99 8.31 7.70 6.02
C ILE A 99 8.44 8.65 7.21
N LEU A 100 7.40 9.43 7.48
CA LEU A 100 7.26 10.33 8.63
C LEU A 100 5.90 10.09 9.27
N ASP A 101 5.77 10.30 10.59
CA ASP A 101 4.48 10.24 11.28
C ASP A 101 3.87 11.63 11.48
N ASP A 102 2.54 11.70 11.56
CA ASP A 102 1.83 12.88 12.04
C ASP A 102 1.59 12.82 13.56
N GLU A 103 0.91 13.84 14.11
CA GLU A 103 0.57 13.89 15.56
C GLU A 103 -0.40 12.78 15.97
N ASN A 104 -1.18 12.25 15.04
CA ASN A 104 -2.17 11.18 15.26
C ASN A 104 -1.58 9.79 15.06
N GLY A 105 -0.31 9.70 14.66
CA GLY A 105 0.42 8.46 14.43
C GLY A 105 0.17 7.85 13.05
N ASN A 106 -0.52 8.54 12.13
CA ASN A 106 -0.58 8.12 10.74
C ASN A 106 0.74 8.42 10.03
N LEU A 107 0.98 7.76 8.91
CA LEU A 107 2.23 7.90 8.18
C LEU A 107 2.05 8.77 6.93
N TRP A 108 3.02 9.64 6.71
CA TRP A 108 3.22 10.36 5.47
C TRP A 108 4.40 9.74 4.73
N ILE A 109 4.11 9.19 3.57
CA ILE A 109 5.04 8.40 2.78
C ILE A 109 5.33 9.15 1.50
N SER A 110 6.56 9.58 1.29
CA SER A 110 6.99 10.12 0.00
C SER A 110 7.55 9.03 -0.89
N THR A 111 7.27 9.14 -2.18
CA THR A 111 7.67 8.19 -3.21
C THR A 111 8.37 8.90 -4.37
N LEU A 112 8.67 8.21 -5.46
CA LEU A 112 9.16 8.85 -6.67
C LEU A 112 8.06 9.62 -7.44
N LYS A 113 6.76 9.37 -7.15
CA LYS A 113 5.64 9.93 -7.92
C LYS A 113 4.56 10.60 -7.07
N GLY A 114 4.90 11.07 -5.88
CA GLY A 114 3.95 11.77 -5.01
C GLY A 114 4.12 11.48 -3.54
N ILE A 115 3.18 11.98 -2.77
CA ILE A 115 3.10 11.79 -1.33
C ILE A 115 1.83 10.98 -1.03
N TYR A 116 1.92 10.09 -0.07
CA TYR A 116 0.77 9.31 0.41
C TYR A 116 0.55 9.59 1.89
N PHE A 117 -0.68 9.83 2.27
CA PHE A 117 -1.15 9.68 3.63
C PHE A 117 -1.55 8.22 3.84
N PHE A 118 -0.98 7.56 4.83
CA PHE A 118 -1.29 6.19 5.18
C PHE A 118 -1.95 6.17 6.56
N ASP A 119 -3.23 5.85 6.58
CA ASP A 119 -3.99 5.65 7.81
C ASP A 119 -3.56 4.34 8.46
N ILE A 120 -2.97 4.46 9.64
CA ILE A 120 -2.40 3.31 10.36
C ILE A 120 -3.46 2.34 10.89
N ASN A 121 -4.68 2.82 11.12
CA ASN A 121 -5.76 1.99 11.65
C ASN A 121 -6.45 1.18 10.55
N THR A 122 -6.76 1.83 9.44
CA THR A 122 -7.43 1.18 8.30
C THR A 122 -6.46 0.52 7.33
N LYS A 123 -5.14 0.79 7.47
CA LYS A 123 -4.06 0.34 6.56
C LYS A 123 -4.34 0.76 5.10
N ARG A 124 -4.90 1.97 4.90
CA ARG A 124 -5.18 2.54 3.58
C ARG A 124 -4.31 3.74 3.30
N ALA A 125 -3.86 3.84 2.05
CA ALA A 125 -3.08 4.96 1.55
C ALA A 125 -3.93 5.86 0.63
N PHE A 126 -3.73 7.17 0.75
CA PHE A 126 -4.37 8.20 -0.07
C PHE A 126 -3.27 9.01 -0.75
N LYS A 127 -3.27 9.05 -2.05
CA LYS A 127 -2.28 9.78 -2.83
C LYS A 127 -2.58 11.26 -2.90
N PHE A 128 -1.53 12.07 -2.75
CA PHE A 128 -1.50 13.48 -3.08
C PHE A 128 -0.54 13.69 -4.25
N ASP A 129 -1.00 14.39 -5.26
CA ASP A 129 -0.25 14.64 -6.50
C ASP A 129 -0.47 16.07 -7.02
N GLU A 130 -0.13 16.32 -8.28
CA GLU A 130 -0.29 17.64 -8.92
C GLU A 130 -1.72 18.16 -8.85
N GLY A 131 -2.74 17.28 -8.93
CA GLY A 131 -4.15 17.65 -8.79
C GLY A 131 -4.52 18.18 -7.41
N ASP A 132 -3.73 17.87 -6.38
CA ASP A 132 -3.87 18.38 -5.01
C ASP A 132 -2.95 19.59 -4.74
N GLY A 133 -2.28 20.11 -5.78
CA GLY A 133 -1.35 21.25 -5.67
C GLY A 133 0.09 20.87 -5.39
N LEU A 134 0.46 19.61 -5.51
CA LEU A 134 1.82 19.14 -5.34
C LEU A 134 2.61 19.32 -6.65
N LEU A 135 3.44 20.36 -6.73
CA LEU A 135 4.13 20.75 -7.97
C LEU A 135 5.33 19.86 -8.34
N VAL A 136 5.79 18.98 -7.45
CA VAL A 136 7.02 18.19 -7.68
C VAL A 136 6.75 16.71 -7.42
N PRO A 137 6.93 15.86 -8.43
CA PRO A 137 6.61 14.43 -8.30
C PRO A 137 7.72 13.59 -7.65
N GLN A 138 9.00 14.02 -7.66
CA GLN A 138 10.12 13.18 -7.25
C GLN A 138 10.75 13.62 -5.94
N PHE A 139 10.77 12.71 -4.98
CA PHE A 139 11.36 12.93 -3.66
C PHE A 139 12.66 12.14 -3.49
N TYR A 140 13.68 12.79 -2.93
CA TYR A 140 14.92 12.12 -2.57
C TYR A 140 14.75 11.19 -1.38
N LYS A 141 15.50 10.11 -1.42
CA LYS A 141 15.55 9.15 -0.31
C LYS A 141 16.19 9.78 0.91
N ARG A 142 15.61 9.52 2.09
CA ARG A 142 16.13 9.98 3.38
C ARG A 142 16.30 11.51 3.49
N SER A 143 15.48 12.25 2.76
CA SER A 143 15.49 13.71 2.76
C SER A 143 14.24 14.29 3.43
N GLY A 144 13.62 13.55 4.33
CA GLY A 144 12.41 13.95 5.04
C GLY A 144 12.68 14.20 6.51
N CYS A 145 12.08 15.27 7.07
CA CYS A 145 12.05 15.52 8.51
C CYS A 145 10.80 16.29 8.92
N LYS A 146 10.51 16.30 10.23
CA LYS A 146 9.52 17.20 10.81
C LYS A 146 10.19 18.44 11.36
N THR A 147 9.59 19.59 11.13
CA THR A 147 10.02 20.85 11.73
C THR A 147 9.55 20.96 13.19
N ILE A 148 10.07 21.92 13.93
CA ILE A 148 9.64 22.19 15.31
C ILE A 148 8.15 22.58 15.41
N ASN A 149 7.59 23.12 14.33
CA ASN A 149 6.17 23.46 14.21
C ASN A 149 5.33 22.30 13.65
N HIS A 150 5.85 21.07 13.70
CA HIS A 150 5.20 19.84 13.21
C HIS A 150 4.86 19.82 11.71
N ASN A 151 5.40 20.75 10.92
CA ASN A 151 5.28 20.68 9.46
C ASN A 151 6.19 19.57 8.91
N MET A 152 5.72 18.90 7.89
CA MET A 152 6.53 17.98 7.09
C MET A 152 7.43 18.77 6.15
N LEU A 153 8.67 18.33 6.02
CA LEU A 153 9.64 18.88 5.07
C LEU A 153 10.27 17.71 4.33
N LEU A 154 10.13 17.70 3.01
CA LEU A 154 10.58 16.63 2.13
C LEU A 154 11.44 17.20 1.02
N GLY A 155 12.66 16.69 0.87
CA GLY A 155 13.57 17.09 -0.21
C GLY A 155 13.16 16.49 -1.54
N THR A 156 13.26 17.31 -2.59
CA THR A 156 12.95 16.97 -3.98
C THR A 156 14.15 17.24 -4.88
N ILE A 157 14.08 16.89 -6.15
CA ILE A 157 15.17 17.16 -7.12
C ILE A 157 15.40 18.66 -7.32
N ASP A 158 14.37 19.51 -7.17
CA ASP A 158 14.42 20.94 -7.44
C ASP A 158 14.36 21.82 -6.18
N GLY A 159 14.46 21.19 -5.00
CA GLY A 159 14.38 21.91 -3.73
C GLY A 159 13.72 21.12 -2.62
N PHE A 160 12.68 21.65 -2.02
CA PHE A 160 11.92 20.95 -0.98
C PHE A 160 10.43 21.31 -1.02
N VAL A 161 9.63 20.41 -0.51
CA VAL A 161 8.20 20.61 -0.26
C VAL A 161 7.98 20.67 1.24
N THR A 162 7.19 21.64 1.70
CA THR A 162 6.75 21.72 3.09
C THR A 162 5.23 21.84 3.16
N PHE A 163 4.62 21.12 4.09
CA PHE A 163 3.17 21.17 4.32
C PHE A 163 2.82 20.82 5.77
N SER A 164 1.64 21.24 6.21
CA SER A 164 1.10 20.83 7.49
C SER A 164 0.41 19.45 7.34
N PRO A 165 0.70 18.46 8.21
CA PRO A 165 0.02 17.18 8.20
C PRO A 165 -1.45 17.25 8.66
N LEU A 166 -1.89 18.39 9.20
CA LEU A 166 -3.27 18.64 9.63
C LEU A 166 -4.22 18.95 8.45
N VAL A 167 -3.82 18.64 7.23
CA VAL A 167 -4.67 18.80 6.04
C VAL A 167 -5.95 17.99 6.22
N ASN A 168 -7.09 18.58 5.88
CA ASN A 168 -8.35 17.88 5.79
C ASN A 168 -8.21 16.79 4.72
N LEU A 169 -8.07 15.55 5.18
CA LEU A 169 -8.06 14.41 4.26
C LEU A 169 -9.34 14.45 3.42
N PRO A 170 -9.24 14.16 2.13
CA PRO A 170 -10.43 14.08 1.29
C PRO A 170 -11.40 13.10 1.94
N LYS A 171 -12.61 13.59 2.26
CA LYS A 171 -13.67 12.71 2.78
C LYS A 171 -13.82 11.56 1.80
N GLN A 172 -13.75 10.32 2.31
CA GLN A 172 -14.01 9.15 1.48
C GLN A 172 -15.37 9.33 0.81
N LYS A 173 -15.38 9.64 -0.48
CA LYS A 173 -16.59 9.52 -1.27
C LYS A 173 -16.96 8.05 -1.33
N GLN A 174 -18.16 7.72 -0.90
CA GLN A 174 -18.68 6.38 -1.07
C GLN A 174 -18.85 6.16 -2.58
N ARG A 175 -17.89 5.45 -3.19
CA ARG A 175 -17.91 5.15 -4.61
C ARG A 175 -18.73 3.88 -4.82
N THR A 176 -19.70 3.95 -5.72
CA THR A 176 -20.52 2.81 -6.09
C THR A 176 -19.97 2.21 -7.37
N ILE A 177 -19.67 0.92 -7.35
CA ILE A 177 -19.29 0.18 -8.55
C ILE A 177 -20.55 -0.14 -9.34
N THR A 178 -20.56 0.20 -10.62
CA THR A 178 -21.63 -0.14 -11.55
C THR A 178 -21.11 -1.13 -12.57
N LEU A 179 -21.79 -2.25 -12.72
CA LEU A 179 -21.55 -3.18 -13.82
C LEU A 179 -22.04 -2.58 -15.12
N THR A 180 -21.17 -2.56 -16.13
CA THR A 180 -21.47 -1.89 -17.41
C THR A 180 -21.71 -2.89 -18.53
N SER A 181 -21.07 -4.06 -18.49
CA SER A 181 -21.22 -5.11 -19.51
C SER A 181 -20.91 -6.47 -18.94
N VAL A 182 -21.58 -7.48 -19.49
CA VAL A 182 -21.23 -8.89 -19.32
C VAL A 182 -21.19 -9.55 -20.69
N VAL A 183 -20.11 -10.25 -20.96
CA VAL A 183 -19.93 -11.09 -22.14
C VAL A 183 -19.87 -12.55 -21.68
N CYS A 184 -20.60 -13.44 -22.30
CA CYS A 184 -20.61 -14.85 -21.99
C CYS A 184 -20.34 -15.65 -23.27
N ASN A 185 -19.35 -16.53 -23.25
CA ASN A 185 -18.91 -17.31 -24.42
C ASN A 185 -18.70 -16.44 -25.67
N GLY A 186 -18.11 -15.24 -25.51
CA GLY A 186 -17.83 -14.30 -26.59
C GLY A 186 -19.04 -13.50 -27.08
N ARG A 187 -20.21 -13.63 -26.44
CA ARG A 187 -21.42 -12.87 -26.79
C ARG A 187 -21.83 -11.96 -25.64
N GLN A 188 -22.04 -10.67 -25.94
CA GLN A 188 -22.57 -9.73 -24.94
C GLN A 188 -23.99 -10.10 -24.55
N LEU A 189 -24.27 -10.17 -23.26
CA LEU A 189 -25.61 -10.36 -22.74
C LEU A 189 -26.37 -9.04 -22.79
N ILE A 190 -27.46 -9.02 -23.52
CA ILE A 190 -28.35 -7.87 -23.69
C ILE A 190 -29.70 -8.22 -23.10
N PRO A 191 -30.25 -7.44 -22.14
CA PRO A 191 -31.57 -7.69 -21.56
C PRO A 191 -32.64 -7.83 -22.62
N TYR A 192 -33.54 -8.79 -22.43
CA TYR A 192 -34.70 -9.05 -23.30
C TYR A 192 -34.38 -9.48 -24.75
N LEU A 193 -33.11 -9.44 -25.17
CA LEU A 193 -32.77 -9.71 -26.57
C LEU A 193 -32.15 -11.11 -26.78
N ASN A 194 -31.18 -11.46 -25.94
CA ASN A 194 -30.43 -12.70 -26.12
C ASN A 194 -30.10 -13.42 -24.81
N SER A 195 -30.76 -13.06 -23.72
CA SER A 195 -30.46 -13.62 -22.42
C SER A 195 -31.70 -13.70 -21.53
N ASP A 196 -32.16 -14.93 -21.31
CA ASP A 196 -33.17 -15.23 -20.29
C ASP A 196 -32.62 -15.04 -18.88
N ASN A 197 -31.28 -15.06 -18.74
CA ASN A 197 -30.58 -14.89 -17.46
C ASN A 197 -30.37 -13.44 -17.06
N LEU A 198 -30.65 -12.47 -17.93
CA LEU A 198 -30.50 -11.04 -17.68
C LEU A 198 -31.84 -10.31 -17.96
N PRO A 199 -32.81 -10.38 -17.03
CA PRO A 199 -34.13 -9.82 -17.23
C PRO A 199 -34.18 -8.29 -17.18
N VAL A 200 -33.16 -7.66 -16.61
CA VAL A 200 -33.04 -6.21 -16.47
C VAL A 200 -31.64 -5.73 -16.84
N SER A 201 -31.42 -4.42 -16.90
CA SER A 201 -30.09 -3.88 -17.16
C SER A 201 -29.05 -4.44 -16.18
N ILE A 202 -27.87 -4.77 -16.68
CA ILE A 202 -26.76 -5.26 -15.85
C ILE A 202 -26.41 -4.29 -14.73
N SER A 203 -26.56 -2.99 -14.93
CA SER A 203 -26.30 -1.96 -13.92
C SER A 203 -27.24 -2.02 -12.71
N THR A 204 -28.39 -2.67 -12.84
CA THR A 204 -29.38 -2.87 -11.77
C THR A 204 -29.49 -4.30 -11.30
N THR A 205 -28.84 -5.23 -11.99
CA THR A 205 -28.84 -6.65 -11.66
C THR A 205 -28.00 -6.91 -10.42
N LYS A 206 -28.53 -7.59 -9.41
CA LYS A 206 -27.85 -7.96 -8.18
C LYS A 206 -27.17 -9.31 -8.25
N GLU A 207 -27.77 -10.23 -9.01
CA GLU A 207 -27.30 -11.60 -9.19
C GLU A 207 -27.43 -12.01 -10.65
N LEU A 208 -26.42 -12.66 -11.17
CA LEU A 208 -26.41 -13.22 -12.50
C LEU A 208 -26.11 -14.72 -12.39
N HIS A 209 -27.02 -15.55 -12.84
CA HIS A 209 -26.83 -16.99 -12.86
C HIS A 209 -26.37 -17.44 -14.25
N LEU A 210 -25.22 -18.11 -14.28
CA LEU A 210 -24.67 -18.72 -15.50
C LEU A 210 -24.82 -20.22 -15.40
N TYR A 211 -25.27 -20.86 -16.48
CA TYR A 211 -25.51 -22.29 -16.55
C TYR A 211 -24.63 -22.91 -17.63
N PRO A 212 -24.25 -24.19 -17.50
CA PRO A 212 -23.55 -24.89 -18.59
C PRO A 212 -24.34 -24.80 -19.91
N PRO A 213 -23.69 -24.49 -21.02
CA PRO A 213 -22.24 -24.39 -21.28
C PRO A 213 -21.61 -23.00 -21.09
N GLN A 214 -22.22 -22.12 -20.29
CA GLN A 214 -21.76 -20.74 -20.04
C GLN A 214 -20.58 -20.74 -19.06
N ASN A 215 -19.44 -21.25 -19.46
CA ASN A 215 -18.25 -21.42 -18.61
C ASN A 215 -17.13 -20.42 -18.85
N SER A 216 -17.32 -19.49 -19.80
CA SER A 216 -16.39 -18.37 -20.05
C SER A 216 -17.18 -17.06 -19.99
N PHE A 217 -16.76 -16.15 -19.11
CA PHE A 217 -17.41 -14.86 -18.96
C PHE A 217 -16.40 -13.74 -18.72
N GLU A 218 -16.79 -12.55 -19.15
CA GLU A 218 -16.07 -11.29 -18.92
C GLU A 218 -17.05 -10.29 -18.35
N ILE A 219 -16.66 -9.61 -17.26
CA ILE A 219 -17.44 -8.59 -16.57
C ILE A 219 -16.71 -7.27 -16.67
N THR A 220 -17.37 -6.25 -17.22
CA THR A 220 -16.87 -4.88 -17.24
C THR A 220 -17.60 -4.05 -16.20
N PHE A 221 -16.86 -3.28 -15.43
CA PHE A 221 -17.42 -2.43 -14.38
C PHE A 221 -16.67 -1.08 -14.28
N SER A 222 -17.34 -0.09 -13.70
CA SER A 222 -16.77 1.23 -13.47
C SER A 222 -17.39 1.87 -12.23
N CYS A 223 -16.65 2.74 -11.55
CA CYS A 223 -17.19 3.54 -10.45
C CYS A 223 -17.75 4.89 -10.89
N LEU A 224 -17.78 5.22 -12.17
CA LEU A 224 -18.30 6.47 -12.74
C LEU A 224 -17.80 7.75 -12.03
N ASP A 225 -16.59 7.72 -11.48
CA ASP A 225 -15.93 8.90 -10.92
C ASP A 225 -15.11 9.59 -12.03
N TYR A 226 -15.62 10.71 -12.54
CA TYR A 226 -14.99 11.44 -13.64
C TYR A 226 -13.94 12.46 -13.18
N ILE A 227 -13.84 12.72 -11.88
CA ILE A 227 -12.93 13.74 -11.33
C ILE A 227 -11.60 13.12 -10.87
N GLU A 228 -11.67 11.96 -10.24
CA GLU A 228 -10.50 11.32 -9.62
C GLU A 228 -10.25 9.90 -10.18
N GLN A 229 -10.35 9.71 -11.48
CA GLN A 229 -10.22 8.40 -12.14
C GLN A 229 -8.90 7.71 -11.82
N GLU A 230 -7.79 8.46 -11.78
CA GLU A 230 -6.47 7.93 -11.50
C GLU A 230 -6.26 7.49 -10.05
N LYS A 231 -7.15 7.90 -9.14
CA LYS A 231 -7.12 7.53 -7.71
C LYS A 231 -8.03 6.35 -7.38
N VAL A 232 -8.64 5.72 -8.39
CA VAL A 232 -9.56 4.59 -8.20
C VAL A 232 -8.83 3.28 -8.46
N PHE A 233 -8.78 2.43 -7.44
CA PHE A 233 -8.25 1.07 -7.55
C PHE A 233 -9.39 0.09 -7.39
N TYR A 234 -9.43 -0.91 -8.26
CA TYR A 234 -10.43 -1.96 -8.24
C TYR A 234 -9.78 -3.26 -7.76
N PHE A 235 -10.47 -3.95 -6.87
CA PHE A 235 -10.11 -5.27 -6.41
C PHE A 235 -11.25 -6.21 -6.74
N HIS A 236 -10.93 -7.42 -7.15
CA HIS A 236 -11.90 -8.49 -7.36
C HIS A 236 -11.42 -9.74 -6.63
N ARG A 237 -12.36 -10.60 -6.30
CA ARG A 237 -12.08 -11.89 -5.69
C ARG A 237 -13.12 -12.91 -6.16
N ILE A 238 -12.65 -14.09 -6.53
CA ILE A 238 -13.52 -15.23 -6.78
C ILE A 238 -13.64 -16.00 -5.47
N HIS A 239 -14.83 -15.94 -4.86
CA HIS A 239 -15.12 -16.67 -3.63
C HIS A 239 -14.90 -18.18 -3.87
N GLU A 240 -14.33 -18.90 -2.94
CA GLU A 240 -13.94 -20.31 -3.00
C GLU A 240 -12.66 -20.63 -3.82
N LEU A 241 -12.18 -19.74 -4.66
CA LEU A 241 -10.90 -19.92 -5.37
C LEU A 241 -9.77 -19.11 -4.81
N GLU A 242 -10.09 -17.98 -4.16
CA GLU A 242 -9.11 -17.04 -3.64
C GLU A 242 -9.41 -16.73 -2.17
N GLU A 243 -8.44 -16.99 -1.29
CA GLU A 243 -8.60 -16.74 0.16
C GLU A 243 -8.49 -15.26 0.55
N HIS A 244 -7.85 -14.45 -0.30
CA HIS A 244 -7.56 -13.04 -0.02
C HIS A 244 -8.07 -12.10 -1.12
N TRP A 245 -8.31 -10.84 -0.72
CA TRP A 245 -8.61 -9.74 -1.66
C TRP A 245 -7.36 -9.27 -2.36
#